data_465c70c5c6069c0071f66c789b798575
#
_entry.id   465c70c5c6069c0071f66c789b798575
#
_cell.length_a   1.000
_cell.length_b   1.000
_cell.length_c   1.000
_cell.angle_alpha   90.00
_cell.angle_beta   90.00
_cell.angle_gamma   90.00
#
_symmetry.space_group_name_H-M   'P 1'
#
loop_
_entity.id
_entity.type
_entity.pdbx_description
1 polymer ?
#
loop_
_entity_poly.entity_id
_entity_poly.type
_entity_poly.pdbx_seq_one_letter_code
_entity_poly.pdbx_strand_id
1 'polypeptide(L)'
;MIEKNWMTLIKPKKLTVKVDEHNPNIATLIAEPLEKGFGLTLGTALRRVLLSSLQGCAPINIKIDGVQHEFSSISGVREDVTDIILNLKGVYFKALTEGQHKAYLKVKGPAVVTAGMIETAGGVEVMNKDAEICTLDKGASLDMEITLATGRGYVPASQHADGLPLGVMPVDSIFSPILNVAT
;
A
#
# COMPACT_ATOMS: atom_id res chain seq x y z
N MET A 1 -41.17 16.56 -20.72
CA MET A 1 -40.19 17.48 -21.30
C MET A 1 -38.85 17.50 -20.53
N ILE A 2 -38.83 17.18 -19.26
CA ILE A 2 -37.61 17.11 -18.43
C ILE A 2 -36.78 15.86 -18.77
N GLU A 3 -37.38 14.76 -19.16
CA GLU A 3 -36.73 13.47 -19.43
C GLU A 3 -35.77 13.47 -20.65
N LYS A 4 -35.82 14.46 -21.52
CA LYS A 4 -34.95 14.52 -22.73
C LYS A 4 -33.75 15.46 -22.60
N ASN A 5 -33.69 16.29 -21.56
CA ASN A 5 -32.66 17.34 -21.44
C ASN A 5 -31.23 16.78 -21.34
N TRP A 6 -31.04 15.65 -20.66
CA TRP A 6 -29.72 15.03 -20.51
C TRP A 6 -29.27 14.20 -21.73
N MET A 7 -30.20 13.84 -22.62
CA MET A 7 -29.89 13.05 -23.83
C MET A 7 -29.08 13.85 -24.86
N THR A 8 -29.16 15.17 -24.82
CA THR A 8 -28.47 16.09 -25.75
C THR A 8 -27.05 16.48 -25.26
N LEU A 9 -26.67 16.07 -24.05
CA LEU A 9 -25.35 16.36 -23.50
C LEU A 9 -24.24 15.72 -24.35
N ILE A 10 -23.17 16.46 -24.54
CA ILE A 10 -21.96 15.99 -25.22
C ILE A 10 -21.29 14.93 -24.35
N LYS A 11 -21.20 13.71 -24.87
CA LYS A 11 -20.58 12.57 -24.19
C LYS A 11 -19.24 12.20 -24.84
N PRO A 12 -18.27 11.73 -24.07
CA PRO A 12 -17.02 11.26 -24.64
C PRO A 12 -17.28 10.02 -25.51
N LYS A 13 -16.72 10.01 -26.70
CA LYS A 13 -16.83 8.87 -27.61
C LYS A 13 -15.90 7.73 -27.20
N LYS A 14 -14.79 8.06 -26.55
CA LYS A 14 -13.74 7.12 -26.16
C LYS A 14 -13.02 7.65 -24.94
N LEU A 15 -12.66 6.74 -24.03
CA LEU A 15 -11.67 6.96 -23.00
C LEU A 15 -10.32 6.49 -23.52
N THR A 16 -9.35 7.38 -23.54
CA THR A 16 -7.98 7.04 -23.94
C THR A 16 -7.08 7.03 -22.73
N VAL A 17 -6.39 5.91 -22.49
CA VAL A 17 -5.38 5.78 -21.45
C VAL A 17 -4.01 5.84 -22.11
N LYS A 18 -3.18 6.77 -21.68
CA LYS A 18 -1.77 6.90 -22.09
C LYS A 18 -0.91 6.62 -20.89
N VAL A 19 -0.12 5.56 -20.93
CA VAL A 19 0.91 5.27 -19.94
C VAL A 19 2.14 6.09 -20.29
N ASP A 20 2.81 6.64 -19.28
CA ASP A 20 4.04 7.40 -19.45
C ASP A 20 5.16 6.46 -19.96
N GLU A 21 5.94 6.90 -20.94
CA GLU A 21 7.00 6.09 -21.56
C GLU A 21 8.21 5.86 -20.64
N HIS A 22 8.44 6.78 -19.69
CA HIS A 22 9.58 6.73 -18.78
C HIS A 22 9.20 6.13 -17.41
N ASN A 23 7.90 6.22 -17.05
CA ASN A 23 7.43 5.70 -15.76
C ASN A 23 6.11 4.93 -15.93
N PRO A 24 6.16 3.59 -15.96
CA PRO A 24 4.97 2.76 -16.16
C PRO A 24 3.93 2.88 -15.03
N ASN A 25 4.28 3.50 -13.90
CA ASN A 25 3.37 3.75 -12.79
C ASN A 25 2.56 5.04 -12.94
N ILE A 26 2.76 5.80 -14.03
CA ILE A 26 2.03 7.03 -14.35
C ILE A 26 1.18 6.79 -15.58
N ALA A 27 -0.11 7.11 -15.48
CA ALA A 27 -1.01 7.06 -16.63
C ALA A 27 -1.90 8.32 -16.69
N THR A 28 -2.14 8.80 -17.91
CA THR A 28 -3.05 9.90 -18.18
C THR A 28 -4.33 9.37 -18.81
N LEU A 29 -5.46 9.65 -18.17
CA LEU A 29 -6.78 9.31 -18.68
C LEU A 29 -7.37 10.54 -19.41
N ILE A 30 -7.72 10.39 -20.69
CA ILE A 30 -8.28 11.46 -21.52
C ILE A 30 -9.71 11.09 -21.89
N ALA A 31 -10.64 11.96 -21.54
CA ALA A 31 -12.07 11.84 -21.86
C ALA A 31 -12.52 13.08 -22.65
N GLU A 32 -12.75 12.94 -23.93
CA GLU A 32 -13.16 14.04 -24.83
C GLU A 32 -14.03 13.54 -25.99
N PRO A 33 -14.95 14.39 -26.51
CA PRO A 33 -15.38 15.68 -25.97
C PRO A 33 -16.26 15.54 -24.74
N LEU A 34 -16.35 16.60 -23.92
CA LEU A 34 -17.24 16.68 -22.75
C LEU A 34 -18.05 17.96 -22.81
N GLU A 35 -19.27 17.94 -22.26
CA GLU A 35 -20.07 19.12 -22.02
C GLU A 35 -19.34 20.10 -21.10
N LYS A 36 -19.57 21.42 -21.30
CA LYS A 36 -18.91 22.46 -20.50
C LYS A 36 -19.18 22.29 -19.01
N GLY A 37 -18.11 22.26 -18.22
CA GLY A 37 -18.15 22.06 -16.75
C GLY A 37 -18.10 20.60 -16.30
N PHE A 38 -18.42 19.62 -17.16
CA PHE A 38 -18.40 18.20 -16.78
C PHE A 38 -16.99 17.66 -16.52
N GLY A 39 -15.96 18.24 -17.11
CA GLY A 39 -14.57 17.83 -16.87
C GLY A 39 -14.20 17.89 -15.41
N LEU A 40 -14.50 19.00 -14.72
CA LEU A 40 -14.23 19.15 -13.30
C LEU A 40 -15.06 18.17 -12.43
N THR A 41 -16.34 18.01 -12.75
CA THR A 41 -17.22 17.09 -12.02
C THR A 41 -16.76 15.64 -12.12
N LEU A 42 -16.47 15.18 -13.34
CA LEU A 42 -15.99 13.82 -13.58
C LEU A 42 -14.58 13.60 -13.01
N GLY A 43 -13.69 14.56 -13.18
CA GLY A 43 -12.33 14.49 -12.64
C GLY A 43 -12.34 14.38 -11.12
N THR A 44 -13.12 15.21 -10.43
CA THR A 44 -13.24 15.14 -8.96
C THR A 44 -13.87 13.83 -8.50
N ALA A 45 -14.91 13.36 -9.18
CA ALA A 45 -15.56 12.08 -8.85
C ALA A 45 -14.59 10.90 -9.05
N LEU A 46 -13.91 10.84 -10.19
CA LEU A 46 -12.92 9.80 -10.48
C LEU A 46 -11.74 9.83 -9.49
N ARG A 47 -11.24 11.02 -9.15
CA ARG A 47 -10.20 11.17 -8.12
C ARG A 47 -10.61 10.51 -6.81
N ARG A 48 -11.82 10.80 -6.33
CA ARG A 48 -12.33 10.22 -5.09
C ARG A 48 -12.45 8.70 -5.16
N VAL A 49 -13.02 8.17 -6.24
CA VAL A 49 -13.17 6.73 -6.45
C VAL A 49 -11.80 6.02 -6.50
N LEU A 50 -10.86 6.57 -7.26
CA LEU A 50 -9.52 5.99 -7.42
C LEU A 50 -8.75 5.94 -6.09
N LEU A 51 -8.84 6.98 -5.27
CA LEU A 51 -8.11 7.05 -3.99
C LEU A 51 -8.76 6.24 -2.87
N SER A 52 -10.09 6.01 -2.90
CA SER A 52 -10.82 5.42 -1.76
C SER A 52 -11.41 4.04 -2.00
N SER A 53 -11.65 3.66 -3.26
CA SER A 53 -12.52 2.51 -3.54
C SER A 53 -11.81 1.31 -4.17
N LEU A 54 -10.58 1.50 -4.65
CA LEU A 54 -9.79 0.40 -5.20
C LEU A 54 -9.26 -0.48 -4.07
N GLN A 55 -9.31 -1.78 -4.31
CA GLN A 55 -8.79 -2.77 -3.38
C GLN A 55 -7.29 -2.93 -3.56
N GLY A 56 -6.59 -3.05 -2.44
CA GLY A 56 -5.16 -3.35 -2.40
C GLY A 56 -4.82 -4.26 -1.22
N CYS A 57 -3.54 -4.49 -1.03
CA CYS A 57 -2.99 -5.31 0.05
C CYS A 57 -1.97 -4.50 0.84
N ALA A 58 -2.07 -4.53 2.17
CA ALA A 58 -1.16 -3.79 3.04
C ALA A 58 -0.93 -4.54 4.36
N PRO A 59 0.17 -4.25 5.07
CA PRO A 59 0.37 -4.74 6.43
C PRO A 59 -0.67 -4.13 7.37
N ILE A 60 -1.25 -4.96 8.24
CA ILE A 60 -2.20 -4.57 9.29
C ILE A 60 -1.59 -4.66 10.68
N ASN A 61 -0.68 -5.58 10.89
CA ASN A 61 0.11 -5.69 12.10
C ASN A 61 1.45 -6.39 11.84
N ILE A 62 2.41 -6.16 12.74
CA ILE A 62 3.71 -6.82 12.74
C ILE A 62 4.03 -7.35 14.13
N LYS A 63 4.87 -8.36 14.17
CA LYS A 63 5.48 -8.87 15.39
C LYS A 63 6.97 -9.03 15.13
N ILE A 64 7.80 -8.43 15.98
CA ILE A 64 9.26 -8.57 15.93
C ILE A 64 9.71 -9.30 17.20
N ASP A 65 10.55 -10.30 17.04
CA ASP A 65 11.06 -11.05 18.18
C ASP A 65 11.87 -10.15 19.12
N GLY A 66 11.58 -10.23 20.43
CA GLY A 66 12.22 -9.40 21.45
C GLY A 66 11.70 -7.95 21.55
N VAL A 67 10.71 -7.55 20.75
CA VAL A 67 10.12 -6.20 20.75
C VAL A 67 8.69 -6.24 21.25
N GLN A 68 8.35 -5.32 22.17
CA GLN A 68 7.01 -5.26 22.75
C GLN A 68 6.17 -4.07 22.28
N HIS A 69 6.82 -2.99 21.81
CA HIS A 69 6.15 -1.78 21.34
C HIS A 69 6.99 -1.04 20.28
N GLU A 70 6.34 -0.21 19.50
CA GLU A 70 6.90 0.51 18.34
C GLU A 70 8.02 1.51 18.68
N PHE A 71 8.09 1.98 19.91
CA PHE A 71 9.12 2.92 20.36
C PHE A 71 10.40 2.24 20.86
N SER A 72 10.57 0.97 20.55
CA SER A 72 11.77 0.19 20.91
C SER A 72 12.87 0.35 19.87
N SER A 73 14.11 0.13 20.30
CA SER A 73 15.25 -0.09 19.41
C SER A 73 15.70 -1.55 19.47
N ILE A 74 16.25 -2.05 18.37
CA ILE A 74 16.75 -3.42 18.28
C ILE A 74 18.28 -3.36 18.28
N SER A 75 18.94 -4.11 19.15
CA SER A 75 20.39 -4.12 19.24
C SER A 75 21.04 -4.56 17.91
N GLY A 76 21.94 -3.72 17.37
CA GLY A 76 22.61 -3.97 16.11
C GLY A 76 21.77 -3.72 14.87
N VAL A 77 20.60 -3.12 15.00
CA VAL A 77 19.79 -2.57 13.90
C VAL A 77 19.94 -1.05 13.93
N ARG A 78 20.22 -0.46 12.78
CA ARG A 78 20.47 0.98 12.64
C ARG A 78 19.21 1.80 12.84
N GLU A 79 18.13 1.34 12.23
CA GLU A 79 16.78 1.94 12.28
C GLU A 79 16.07 1.50 13.55
N ASP A 80 15.27 2.37 14.14
CA ASP A 80 14.34 1.99 15.21
C ASP A 80 13.10 1.26 14.66
N VAL A 81 12.27 0.72 15.54
CA VAL A 81 11.09 -0.05 15.13
C VAL A 81 10.08 0.83 14.40
N THR A 82 9.99 2.12 14.76
CA THR A 82 9.11 3.09 14.07
C THR A 82 9.58 3.30 12.63
N ASP A 83 10.89 3.45 12.41
CA ASP A 83 11.47 3.59 11.06
C ASP A 83 11.24 2.32 10.23
N ILE A 84 11.43 1.14 10.84
CA ILE A 84 11.15 -0.15 10.19
C ILE A 84 9.68 -0.22 9.74
N ILE A 85 8.75 0.19 10.59
CA ILE A 85 7.31 0.24 10.25
C ILE A 85 7.06 1.21 9.09
N LEU A 86 7.66 2.40 9.12
CA LEU A 86 7.51 3.40 8.07
C LEU A 86 8.08 2.90 6.73
N ASN A 87 9.24 2.25 6.75
CA ASN A 87 9.84 1.67 5.56
C ASN A 87 8.97 0.50 5.01
N LEU A 88 8.43 -0.34 5.90
CA LEU A 88 7.53 -1.42 5.53
C LEU A 88 6.24 -0.92 4.87
N LYS A 89 5.71 0.24 5.27
CA LYS A 89 4.56 0.89 4.62
C LYS A 89 4.86 1.34 3.19
N GLY A 90 6.13 1.49 2.82
CA GLY A 90 6.60 1.75 1.46
C GLY A 90 6.73 0.48 0.59
N VAL A 91 6.53 -0.70 1.16
CA VAL A 91 6.56 -1.96 0.41
C VAL A 91 5.20 -2.22 -0.21
N TYR A 92 5.20 -2.49 -1.52
CA TYR A 92 3.98 -2.77 -2.27
C TYR A 92 3.71 -4.27 -2.34
N PHE A 93 2.56 -4.68 -1.83
CA PHE A 93 2.10 -6.05 -1.82
C PHE A 93 0.94 -6.23 -2.81
N LYS A 94 0.99 -7.30 -3.59
CA LYS A 94 -0.09 -7.71 -4.48
C LYS A 94 -0.70 -9.00 -3.96
N ALA A 95 -1.94 -8.94 -3.49
CA ALA A 95 -2.67 -10.14 -3.10
C ALA A 95 -3.19 -10.89 -4.33
N LEU A 96 -2.99 -12.19 -4.34
CA LEU A 96 -3.52 -13.12 -5.35
C LEU A 96 -4.83 -13.75 -4.88
N THR A 97 -5.07 -13.75 -3.57
CA THR A 97 -6.29 -14.26 -2.92
C THR A 97 -6.79 -13.26 -1.88
N GLU A 98 -8.08 -13.27 -1.61
CA GLU A 98 -8.67 -12.43 -0.56
C GLU A 98 -8.36 -12.97 0.84
N GLY A 99 -8.41 -12.06 1.83
CA GLY A 99 -8.27 -12.40 3.24
C GLY A 99 -6.97 -11.93 3.85
N GLN A 100 -6.60 -12.59 4.94
CA GLN A 100 -5.35 -12.32 5.67
C GLN A 100 -4.26 -13.31 5.25
N HIS A 101 -3.05 -12.79 5.13
CA HIS A 101 -1.87 -13.56 4.76
C HIS A 101 -0.75 -13.30 5.76
N LYS A 102 0.08 -14.31 5.98
CA LYS A 102 1.29 -14.19 6.78
C LYS A 102 2.51 -14.09 5.88
N ALA A 103 3.42 -13.20 6.25
CA ALA A 103 4.74 -13.10 5.65
C ALA A 103 5.79 -13.04 6.76
N TYR A 104 6.97 -13.50 6.46
CA TYR A 104 8.07 -13.61 7.40
C TYR A 104 9.33 -12.97 6.84
N LEU A 105 10.07 -12.32 7.71
CA LEU A 105 11.35 -11.71 7.37
C LEU A 105 12.38 -12.14 8.42
N LYS A 106 13.29 -13.04 8.02
CA LYS A 106 14.32 -13.60 8.89
C LYS A 106 15.69 -13.38 8.28
N VAL A 107 16.42 -12.43 8.82
CA VAL A 107 17.72 -12.02 8.28
C VAL A 107 18.76 -11.97 9.40
N LYS A 108 20.00 -12.39 9.08
CA LYS A 108 21.18 -12.25 9.96
C LYS A 108 22.14 -11.27 9.33
N GLY A 109 22.66 -10.36 10.15
CA GLY A 109 23.63 -9.37 9.73
C GLY A 109 25.06 -9.92 9.57
N PRO A 110 25.96 -9.16 8.91
CA PRO A 110 25.67 -7.82 8.40
C PRO A 110 24.90 -7.85 7.07
N ALA A 111 23.86 -7.07 6.93
CA ALA A 111 23.04 -7.01 5.71
C ALA A 111 22.19 -5.73 5.63
N VAL A 112 21.95 -5.24 4.43
CA VAL A 112 20.85 -4.33 4.13
C VAL A 112 19.62 -5.19 3.86
N VAL A 113 18.60 -5.04 4.67
CA VAL A 113 17.36 -5.82 4.58
C VAL A 113 16.44 -5.15 3.57
N THR A 114 16.08 -5.88 2.54
CA THR A 114 15.19 -5.38 1.48
C THR A 114 13.87 -6.15 1.45
N ALA A 115 12.87 -5.55 0.84
CA ALA A 115 11.55 -6.15 0.69
C ALA A 115 11.56 -7.50 -0.07
N GLY A 116 12.57 -7.70 -0.93
CA GLY A 116 12.77 -8.97 -1.64
C GLY A 116 13.13 -10.14 -0.75
N MET A 117 13.56 -9.89 0.49
CA MET A 117 13.87 -10.94 1.49
C MET A 117 12.63 -11.40 2.28
N ILE A 118 11.47 -10.76 2.05
CA ILE A 118 10.21 -11.16 2.69
C ILE A 118 9.73 -12.47 2.07
N GLU A 119 9.61 -13.49 2.91
CA GLU A 119 9.04 -14.79 2.55
C GLU A 119 7.52 -14.74 2.76
N THR A 120 6.77 -14.90 1.68
CA THR A 120 5.30 -14.95 1.73
C THR A 120 4.83 -16.41 1.71
N ALA A 121 3.87 -16.74 2.56
CA ALA A 121 3.32 -18.11 2.66
C ALA A 121 2.44 -18.51 1.45
N GLY A 122 2.54 -17.78 0.34
CA GLY A 122 1.68 -17.90 -0.85
C GLY A 122 0.49 -16.92 -0.79
N GLY A 123 -0.09 -16.63 -1.94
CA GLY A 123 -1.22 -15.70 -2.06
C GLY A 123 -0.86 -14.22 -2.05
N VAL A 124 0.39 -13.85 -1.84
CA VAL A 124 0.87 -12.46 -1.92
C VAL A 124 2.23 -12.39 -2.62
N GLU A 125 2.42 -11.38 -3.44
CA GLU A 125 3.70 -11.04 -4.08
C GLU A 125 4.20 -9.68 -3.60
N VAL A 126 5.52 -9.55 -3.42
CA VAL A 126 6.21 -8.27 -3.20
C VAL A 126 6.59 -7.68 -4.55
N MET A 127 6.13 -6.46 -4.82
CA MET A 127 6.29 -5.81 -6.13
C MET A 127 7.59 -5.01 -6.24
N ASN A 128 7.97 -4.26 -5.21
CA ASN A 128 9.17 -3.43 -5.16
C ASN A 128 10.26 -4.07 -4.28
N LYS A 129 10.87 -5.14 -4.77
CA LYS A 129 11.81 -5.98 -4.03
C LYS A 129 13.05 -5.25 -3.53
N ASP A 130 13.42 -4.15 -4.19
CA ASP A 130 14.63 -3.36 -3.86
C ASP A 130 14.37 -2.33 -2.75
N ALA A 131 13.14 -2.19 -2.26
CA ALA A 131 12.81 -1.27 -1.17
C ALA A 131 13.56 -1.69 0.12
N GLU A 132 14.35 -0.78 0.66
CA GLU A 132 15.09 -1.00 1.90
C GLU A 132 14.17 -0.90 3.11
N ILE A 133 14.33 -1.83 4.06
CA ILE A 133 13.55 -1.88 5.30
C ILE A 133 14.41 -1.44 6.47
N CYS A 134 15.58 -2.03 6.63
CA CYS A 134 16.55 -1.68 7.69
C CYS A 134 17.94 -2.21 7.37
N THR A 135 18.91 -1.79 8.18
CA THR A 135 20.32 -2.21 8.10
C THR A 135 20.72 -2.95 9.36
N LEU A 136 21.26 -4.15 9.20
CA LEU A 136 21.75 -4.98 10.29
C LEU A 136 23.28 -4.92 10.38
N ASP A 137 23.81 -4.70 11.57
CA ASP A 137 25.22 -4.81 11.88
C ASP A 137 25.67 -6.26 12.04
N LYS A 138 26.99 -6.47 12.12
CA LYS A 138 27.57 -7.79 12.32
C LYS A 138 27.09 -8.41 13.63
N GLY A 139 26.47 -9.60 13.52
CA GLY A 139 25.96 -10.36 14.68
C GLY A 139 24.52 -10.01 15.07
N ALA A 140 23.92 -8.99 14.46
CA ALA A 140 22.50 -8.70 14.63
C ALA A 140 21.63 -9.70 13.87
N SER A 141 20.38 -9.86 14.31
CA SER A 141 19.36 -10.65 13.61
C SER A 141 18.02 -9.99 13.73
N LEU A 142 17.22 -10.05 12.67
CA LEU A 142 15.83 -9.61 12.64
C LEU A 142 14.94 -10.80 12.32
N ASP A 143 13.99 -11.08 13.19
CA ASP A 143 12.91 -12.04 12.96
C ASP A 143 11.57 -11.29 13.11
N MET A 144 10.90 -11.09 11.99
CA MET A 144 9.67 -10.32 11.91
C MET A 144 8.59 -11.12 11.21
N GLU A 145 7.42 -11.22 11.85
CA GLU A 145 6.18 -11.71 11.26
C GLU A 145 5.33 -10.52 10.85
N ILE A 146 4.83 -10.53 9.62
CA ILE A 146 3.99 -9.49 9.04
C ILE A 146 2.64 -10.11 8.72
N THR A 147 1.56 -9.53 9.23
CA THR A 147 0.21 -9.89 8.83
C THR A 147 -0.27 -8.89 7.79
N LEU A 148 -0.57 -9.40 6.61
CA LEU A 148 -1.09 -8.64 5.48
C LEU A 148 -2.59 -8.89 5.35
N ALA A 149 -3.34 -7.91 4.88
CA ALA A 149 -4.76 -8.07 4.56
C ALA A 149 -5.11 -7.34 3.27
N THR A 150 -6.22 -7.74 2.67
CA THR A 150 -6.84 -7.00 1.57
C THR A 150 -7.85 -6.00 2.14
N GLY A 151 -7.88 -4.81 1.57
CA GLY A 151 -8.75 -3.73 2.03
C GLY A 151 -8.87 -2.61 1.01
N ARG A 152 -9.46 -1.48 1.42
CA ARG A 152 -9.67 -0.28 0.59
C ARG A 152 -9.35 0.98 1.37
N GLY A 153 -8.81 1.98 0.68
CA GLY A 153 -8.52 3.28 1.25
C GLY A 153 -7.46 3.23 2.35
N TYR A 154 -7.69 3.95 3.44
CA TYR A 154 -6.81 4.05 4.61
C TYR A 154 -7.55 3.55 5.86
N VAL A 155 -6.88 2.70 6.63
CA VAL A 155 -7.39 2.20 7.91
C VAL A 155 -6.33 2.48 8.99
N PRO A 156 -6.65 3.26 10.03
CA PRO A 156 -5.70 3.56 11.10
C PRO A 156 -5.41 2.33 11.98
N ALA A 157 -4.23 2.29 12.56
CA ALA A 157 -3.76 1.21 13.43
C ALA A 157 -4.72 0.90 14.59
N SER A 158 -5.40 1.94 15.11
CA SER A 158 -6.39 1.78 16.19
C SER A 158 -7.54 0.83 15.84
N GLN A 159 -7.90 0.70 14.56
CA GLN A 159 -8.93 -0.25 14.11
C GLN A 159 -8.41 -1.69 13.99
N HIS A 160 -7.11 -1.85 13.99
CA HIS A 160 -6.46 -3.18 13.98
C HIS A 160 -6.01 -3.64 15.36
N ALA A 161 -6.14 -2.77 16.40
CA ALA A 161 -5.59 -3.02 17.72
C ALA A 161 -6.39 -4.01 18.58
N ASP A 162 -7.71 -4.16 18.29
CA ASP A 162 -8.59 -4.97 19.13
C ASP A 162 -8.23 -6.45 19.08
N GLY A 163 -8.04 -7.04 20.28
CA GLY A 163 -7.79 -8.47 20.44
C GLY A 163 -6.40 -8.95 20.04
N LEU A 164 -5.44 -8.04 19.78
CA LEU A 164 -4.07 -8.44 19.46
C LEU A 164 -3.33 -9.03 20.68
N PRO A 165 -2.55 -10.11 20.49
CA PRO A 165 -1.67 -10.63 21.54
C PRO A 165 -0.55 -9.65 21.89
N LEU A 166 0.04 -9.80 23.08
CA LEU A 166 1.20 -9.02 23.51
C LEU A 166 2.36 -9.16 22.50
N GLY A 167 3.01 -8.03 22.20
CA GLY A 167 4.13 -7.96 21.25
C GLY A 167 3.72 -7.90 19.78
N VAL A 168 2.42 -7.93 19.48
CA VAL A 168 1.92 -7.64 18.14
C VAL A 168 1.55 -6.16 18.05
N MET A 169 2.18 -5.45 17.14
CA MET A 169 2.01 -4.01 16.92
C MET A 169 1.08 -3.76 15.75
N PRO A 170 -0.04 -3.06 15.94
CA PRO A 170 -0.91 -2.66 14.84
C PRO A 170 -0.23 -1.60 13.97
N VAL A 171 -0.48 -1.63 12.68
CA VAL A 171 0.10 -0.70 11.70
C VAL A 171 -1.02 -0.01 10.93
N ASP A 172 -0.86 1.31 10.68
CA ASP A 172 -1.77 2.00 9.76
C ASP A 172 -1.64 1.41 8.36
N SER A 173 -2.76 1.05 7.77
CA SER A 173 -2.79 0.37 6.49
C SER A 173 -3.25 1.30 5.37
N ILE A 174 -2.40 1.47 4.36
CA ILE A 174 -2.73 2.19 3.12
C ILE A 174 -3.01 1.12 2.06
N PHE A 175 -4.29 0.78 1.89
CA PHE A 175 -4.69 -0.24 0.93
C PHE A 175 -4.80 0.29 -0.50
N SER A 176 -4.95 1.62 -0.67
CA SER A 176 -5.10 2.20 -2.00
C SER A 176 -3.84 1.94 -2.86
N PRO A 177 -3.99 1.30 -4.04
CA PRO A 177 -2.87 1.14 -4.97
C PRO A 177 -2.54 2.45 -5.72
N ILE A 178 -3.40 3.46 -5.62
CA ILE A 178 -3.21 4.77 -6.23
C ILE A 178 -2.69 5.75 -5.19
N LEU A 179 -1.51 6.28 -5.43
CA LEU A 179 -0.84 7.21 -4.53
C LEU A 179 -1.28 8.66 -4.75
N ASN A 180 -1.48 9.06 -5.99
CA ASN A 180 -1.85 10.43 -6.35
C ASN A 180 -2.73 10.47 -7.60
N VAL A 181 -3.67 11.41 -7.65
CA VAL A 181 -4.51 11.70 -8.81
C VAL A 181 -4.56 13.22 -8.97
N ALA A 182 -4.12 13.71 -10.12
CA ALA A 182 -4.28 15.09 -10.55
C ALA A 182 -5.41 15.17 -11.59
N THR A 183 -6.23 16.21 -11.54
CA THR A 183 -7.35 16.46 -12.49
C THR A 183 -7.33 17.89 -12.95
#